data_07ca99e64107931e55173759bad0cd3d
#
_entry.id   07ca99e64107931e55173759bad0cd3d
#
_cell.length_a   1.000
_cell.length_b   1.000
_cell.length_c   1.000
_cell.angle_alpha   90.00
_cell.angle_beta   90.00
_cell.angle_gamma   90.00
#
_symmetry.space_group_name_H-M   'P 1'
#
loop_
_entity.id
_entity.type
_entity.pdbx_description
1 polymer ?
#
loop_
_entity_poly.entity_id
_entity_poly.type
_entity_poly.pdbx_seq_one_letter_code
_entity_poly.pdbx_strand_id
1 'polypeptide(L)'
;MPANKKAMALASLLLTRGGYSYERSIPKTQVNGLKILIELKAVVPGPLDSRYASCSFCGLHRGPVFRIDGEMHVQCPDCGPYKVDLSEQRNWAIDTEWMIRKLRSALNMPAHIAIEKLHEGVWQIGVYKKRAVLLAQRIELVVANALHLFHGKTLRPDSWVITPRPLGRTSSDP
;
A
#
# COMPACT_ATOMS: atom_id res chain seq x y z
N MET A 1 -16.98 -13.43 -8.08
CA MET A 1 -16.03 -12.45 -8.67
C MET A 1 -14.84 -13.21 -9.24
N PRO A 2 -14.38 -12.91 -10.44
CA PRO A 2 -13.20 -13.55 -11.02
C PRO A 2 -11.96 -13.27 -10.14
N ALA A 3 -11.04 -14.24 -10.07
CA ALA A 3 -9.85 -14.20 -9.20
C ALA A 3 -9.02 -12.92 -9.39
N ASN A 4 -8.87 -12.44 -10.62
CA ASN A 4 -8.15 -11.19 -10.92
C ASN A 4 -8.78 -9.95 -10.29
N LYS A 5 -10.11 -9.87 -10.17
CA LYS A 5 -10.77 -8.74 -9.50
C LYS A 5 -10.47 -8.71 -8.01
N LYS A 6 -10.36 -9.89 -7.35
CA LYS A 6 -9.99 -9.98 -5.94
C LYS A 6 -8.54 -9.57 -5.71
N ALA A 7 -7.62 -9.99 -6.57
CA ALA A 7 -6.22 -9.57 -6.50
C ALA A 7 -6.07 -8.05 -6.70
N MET A 8 -6.76 -7.47 -7.67
CA MET A 8 -6.77 -6.02 -7.91
C MET A 8 -7.35 -5.23 -6.75
N ALA A 9 -8.45 -5.70 -6.16
CA ALA A 9 -9.05 -5.06 -5.00
C ALA A 9 -8.11 -5.07 -3.79
N LEU A 10 -7.42 -6.20 -3.56
CA LEU A 10 -6.44 -6.31 -2.48
C LEU A 10 -5.20 -5.44 -2.75
N ALA A 11 -4.68 -5.42 -3.97
CA ALA A 11 -3.57 -4.55 -4.34
C ALA A 11 -3.91 -3.08 -4.09
N SER A 12 -5.11 -2.64 -4.49
CA SER A 12 -5.60 -1.29 -4.20
C SER A 12 -5.68 -1.01 -2.69
N LEU A 13 -6.18 -1.97 -1.90
CA LEU A 13 -6.25 -1.84 -0.45
C LEU A 13 -4.86 -1.69 0.19
N LEU A 14 -3.90 -2.52 -0.21
CA LEU A 14 -2.52 -2.47 0.29
C LEU A 14 -1.87 -1.12 -0.01
N LEU A 15 -2.07 -0.59 -1.20
CA LEU A 15 -1.54 0.71 -1.61
C LEU A 15 -2.14 1.86 -0.80
N THR A 16 -3.45 1.84 -0.55
CA THR A 16 -4.14 2.93 0.15
C THR A 16 -3.89 2.97 1.65
N ARG A 17 -3.51 1.85 2.26
CA ARG A 17 -3.25 1.73 3.71
C ARG A 17 -1.80 2.04 4.12
N GLY A 18 -1.05 2.80 3.31
CA GLY A 18 0.35 3.12 3.60
C GLY A 18 1.32 2.02 3.17
N GLY A 19 0.87 1.14 2.28
CA GLY A 19 1.72 0.18 1.58
C GLY A 19 1.71 -1.24 2.16
N TYR A 20 1.18 -1.49 3.35
CA TYR A 20 1.14 -2.85 3.91
C TYR A 20 -0.14 -3.17 4.67
N SER A 21 -0.43 -4.45 4.80
CA SER A 21 -1.54 -4.94 5.63
C SER A 21 -1.17 -6.27 6.26
N TYR A 22 -1.61 -6.47 7.50
CA TYR A 22 -1.46 -7.75 8.18
C TYR A 22 -2.32 -8.82 7.50
N GLU A 23 -1.77 -10.02 7.36
CA GLU A 23 -2.48 -11.14 6.72
C GLU A 23 -3.82 -11.41 7.39
N ARG A 24 -3.87 -11.36 8.73
CA ARG A 24 -5.10 -11.56 9.52
C ARG A 24 -6.16 -10.47 9.30
N SER A 25 -5.76 -9.25 8.94
CA SER A 25 -6.69 -8.16 8.64
C SER A 25 -7.20 -8.16 7.20
N ILE A 26 -6.73 -9.10 6.38
CA ILE A 26 -7.23 -9.28 5.01
C ILE A 26 -8.57 -10.01 5.08
N PRO A 27 -9.64 -9.44 4.53
CA PRO A 27 -10.94 -10.10 4.51
C PRO A 27 -10.86 -11.50 3.91
N LYS A 28 -11.54 -12.48 4.52
CA LYS A 28 -11.55 -13.88 4.03
C LYS A 28 -11.88 -13.98 2.53
N THR A 29 -12.72 -13.09 2.03
CA THR A 29 -13.08 -12.99 0.60
C THR A 29 -11.91 -12.57 -0.30
N GLN A 30 -10.84 -12.01 0.26
CA GLN A 30 -9.66 -11.52 -0.47
C GLN A 30 -8.41 -12.40 -0.28
N VAL A 31 -8.46 -13.44 0.56
CA VAL A 31 -7.33 -14.36 0.81
C VAL A 31 -6.81 -14.99 -0.50
N ASN A 32 -7.72 -15.38 -1.40
CA ASN A 32 -7.32 -15.88 -2.71
C ASN A 32 -6.64 -14.80 -3.58
N GLY A 33 -6.99 -13.52 -3.37
CA GLY A 33 -6.31 -12.39 -4.00
C GLY A 33 -4.86 -12.27 -3.52
N LEU A 34 -4.61 -12.47 -2.23
CA LEU A 34 -3.26 -12.46 -1.68
C LEU A 34 -2.39 -13.59 -2.28
N LYS A 35 -2.92 -14.81 -2.38
CA LYS A 35 -2.20 -15.93 -3.00
C LYS A 35 -1.75 -15.58 -4.42
N ILE A 36 -2.65 -15.03 -5.23
CA ILE A 36 -2.32 -14.59 -6.59
C ILE A 36 -1.23 -13.50 -6.59
N LEU A 37 -1.31 -12.52 -5.68
CA LEU A 37 -0.29 -11.46 -5.60
C LEU A 37 1.08 -12.00 -5.18
N ILE A 38 1.11 -13.00 -4.30
CA ILE A 38 2.35 -13.70 -3.90
C ILE A 38 2.94 -14.47 -5.10
N GLU A 39 2.13 -15.24 -5.80
CA GLU A 39 2.55 -15.99 -7.01
C GLU A 39 3.10 -15.06 -8.10
N LEU A 40 2.48 -13.91 -8.28
CA LEU A 40 2.92 -12.89 -9.22
C LEU A 40 4.14 -12.09 -8.73
N LYS A 41 4.63 -12.34 -7.51
CA LYS A 41 5.67 -11.56 -6.84
C LYS A 41 5.33 -10.06 -6.78
N ALA A 42 4.05 -9.76 -6.65
CA ALA A 42 3.51 -8.41 -6.59
C ALA A 42 3.48 -7.86 -5.16
N VAL A 43 3.71 -8.71 -4.19
CA VAL A 43 3.81 -8.38 -2.77
C VAL A 43 5.08 -8.96 -2.19
N VAL A 44 5.62 -8.24 -1.21
CA VAL A 44 6.78 -8.64 -0.42
C VAL A 44 6.40 -8.66 1.07
N PRO A 45 7.10 -9.43 1.91
CA PRO A 45 6.94 -9.30 3.34
C PRO A 45 7.19 -7.85 3.75
N GLY A 46 6.23 -7.26 4.45
CA GLY A 46 6.38 -5.94 5.01
C GLY A 46 7.25 -5.94 6.28
N PRO A 47 7.61 -4.77 6.79
CA PRO A 47 8.41 -4.66 7.99
C PRO A 47 7.65 -5.25 9.18
N LEU A 48 8.34 -6.08 9.98
CA LEU A 48 7.82 -6.51 11.27
C LEU A 48 7.82 -5.31 12.21
N ASP A 49 6.64 -4.86 12.61
CA ASP A 49 6.54 -3.86 13.66
C ASP A 49 6.53 -4.57 15.02
N SER A 50 7.71 -4.63 15.64
CA SER A 50 7.87 -5.25 16.96
C SER A 50 7.26 -4.41 18.10
N ARG A 51 6.77 -3.20 17.83
CA ARG A 51 6.19 -2.30 18.83
C ARG A 51 4.68 -2.48 18.99
N TYR A 52 4.00 -2.96 17.97
CA TYR A 52 2.56 -3.15 17.97
C TYR A 52 2.16 -4.44 17.27
N ALA A 53 1.20 -5.15 17.84
CA ALA A 53 0.63 -6.34 17.22
C ALA A 53 -0.90 -6.32 17.25
N SER A 54 -1.51 -6.99 16.30
CA SER A 54 -2.97 -7.14 16.24
C SER A 54 -3.42 -8.23 17.20
N CYS A 55 -4.54 -8.01 17.88
CA CYS A 55 -5.12 -9.00 18.77
C CYS A 55 -5.47 -10.29 18.00
N SER A 56 -4.92 -11.42 18.44
CA SER A 56 -5.18 -12.73 17.83
C SER A 56 -6.57 -13.27 18.15
N PHE A 57 -7.20 -12.79 19.23
CA PHE A 57 -8.53 -13.23 19.64
C PHE A 57 -9.66 -12.49 18.91
N CYS A 58 -9.72 -11.16 19.03
CA CYS A 58 -10.78 -10.40 18.38
C CYS A 58 -10.42 -9.92 16.96
N GLY A 59 -9.15 -9.78 16.63
CA GLY A 59 -8.70 -9.25 15.33
C GLY A 59 -9.02 -7.77 15.09
N LEU A 60 -9.70 -7.11 16.04
CA LEU A 60 -10.20 -5.74 15.89
C LEU A 60 -9.20 -4.70 16.37
N HIS A 61 -8.50 -4.99 17.46
CA HIS A 61 -7.60 -4.06 18.12
C HIS A 61 -6.15 -4.36 17.83
N ARG A 62 -5.36 -3.31 17.78
CA ARG A 62 -3.92 -3.34 17.73
C ARG A 62 -3.38 -2.69 18.99
N GLY A 63 -2.59 -3.43 19.76
CA GLY A 63 -2.02 -2.96 21.01
C GLY A 63 -0.50 -2.90 21.01
N PRO A 64 0.09 -2.16 21.96
CA PRO A 64 1.53 -2.16 22.14
C PRO A 64 2.04 -3.54 22.55
N VAL A 65 3.21 -3.90 22.02
CA VAL A 65 3.93 -5.11 22.42
C VAL A 65 4.84 -4.77 23.57
N PHE A 66 4.81 -5.57 24.61
CA PHE A 66 5.67 -5.47 25.78
C PHE A 66 6.19 -6.85 26.19
N ARG A 67 7.20 -6.88 27.03
CA ARG A 67 7.84 -8.14 27.42
C ARG A 67 7.54 -8.45 28.89
N ILE A 68 7.03 -9.66 29.15
CA ILE A 68 6.85 -10.21 30.48
C ILE A 68 7.63 -11.52 30.54
N ASP A 69 8.53 -11.69 31.48
CA ASP A 69 9.33 -12.90 31.70
C ASP A 69 10.02 -13.43 30.42
N GLY A 70 10.51 -12.49 29.59
CA GLY A 70 11.17 -12.81 28.32
C GLY A 70 10.24 -13.07 27.15
N GLU A 71 8.94 -13.21 27.37
CA GLU A 71 7.93 -13.45 26.35
C GLU A 71 7.25 -12.17 25.87
N MET A 72 6.83 -12.16 24.60
CA MET A 72 6.17 -11.01 24.01
C MET A 72 4.66 -11.07 24.27
N HIS A 73 4.12 -9.96 24.78
CA HIS A 73 2.70 -9.83 25.10
C HIS A 73 2.10 -8.58 24.43
N VAL A 74 0.81 -8.62 24.21
CA VAL A 74 0.01 -7.48 23.69
C VAL A 74 -1.12 -7.19 24.66
N GLN A 75 -1.36 -5.91 24.90
CA GLN A 75 -2.54 -5.46 25.64
C GLN A 75 -3.67 -5.19 24.67
N CYS A 76 -4.72 -5.99 24.70
CA CYS A 76 -5.96 -5.73 23.99
C CYS A 76 -6.96 -5.10 24.96
N PRO A 77 -7.65 -4.00 24.58
CA PRO A 77 -8.68 -3.40 25.45
C PRO A 77 -9.81 -4.36 25.82
N ASP A 78 -10.24 -5.20 24.89
CA ASP A 78 -11.38 -6.10 25.06
C ASP A 78 -10.99 -7.48 25.61
N CYS A 79 -9.82 -7.99 25.19
CA CYS A 79 -9.41 -9.38 25.51
C CYS A 79 -8.40 -9.46 26.65
N GLY A 80 -7.88 -8.31 27.12
CA GLY A 80 -6.82 -8.27 28.12
C GLY A 80 -5.43 -8.56 27.55
N PRO A 81 -4.42 -8.75 28.42
CA PRO A 81 -3.06 -9.10 28.03
C PRO A 81 -2.98 -10.57 27.60
N TYR A 82 -2.24 -10.83 26.53
CA TYR A 82 -1.98 -12.21 26.07
C TYR A 82 -0.63 -12.32 25.37
N LYS A 83 -0.08 -13.52 25.36
CA LYS A 83 1.14 -13.84 24.66
C LYS A 83 0.94 -13.77 23.15
N VAL A 84 1.88 -13.15 22.43
CA VAL A 84 1.85 -13.06 20.99
C VAL A 84 3.14 -13.60 20.38
N ASP A 85 2.99 -14.41 19.34
CA ASP A 85 4.10 -14.77 18.47
C ASP A 85 4.18 -13.75 17.34
N LEU A 86 5.23 -12.94 17.35
CA LEU A 86 5.44 -11.92 16.30
C LEU A 86 5.65 -12.55 14.92
N SER A 87 6.10 -13.80 14.84
CA SER A 87 6.23 -14.52 13.56
C SER A 87 4.88 -14.74 12.88
N GLU A 88 3.80 -14.81 13.65
CA GLU A 88 2.43 -14.88 13.13
C GLU A 88 1.86 -13.53 12.67
N GLN A 89 2.52 -12.43 13.02
CA GLN A 89 2.14 -11.07 12.64
C GLN A 89 2.64 -10.73 11.22
N ARG A 90 2.53 -11.68 10.30
CA ARG A 90 2.92 -11.46 8.90
C ARG A 90 2.14 -10.29 8.32
N ASN A 91 2.86 -9.37 7.72
CA ASN A 91 2.27 -8.31 6.91
C ASN A 91 2.81 -8.38 5.48
N TRP A 92 2.05 -7.83 4.56
CA TRP A 92 2.37 -7.82 3.16
C TRP A 92 2.33 -6.40 2.63
N ALA A 93 3.34 -6.02 1.91
CA ALA A 93 3.43 -4.75 1.21
C ALA A 93 3.39 -4.98 -0.30
N ILE A 94 2.85 -4.03 -1.06
CA ILE A 94 3.00 -4.05 -2.51
C ILE A 94 4.47 -3.80 -2.85
N ASP A 95 5.01 -4.63 -3.74
CA ASP A 95 6.26 -4.31 -4.42
C ASP A 95 6.02 -3.16 -5.40
N THR A 96 6.40 -1.96 -4.97
CA THR A 96 6.21 -0.74 -5.76
C THR A 96 6.97 -0.80 -7.08
N GLU A 97 8.15 -1.40 -7.10
CA GLU A 97 8.93 -1.54 -8.35
C GLU A 97 8.25 -2.49 -9.33
N TRP A 98 7.72 -3.62 -8.83
CA TRP A 98 6.93 -4.53 -9.65
C TRP A 98 5.74 -3.80 -10.28
N MET A 99 5.02 -3.03 -9.46
CA MET A 99 3.86 -2.27 -9.92
C MET A 99 4.25 -1.23 -10.97
N ILE A 100 5.30 -0.47 -10.74
CA ILE A 100 5.81 0.52 -11.71
C ILE A 100 6.19 -0.17 -13.02
N ARG A 101 6.92 -1.29 -12.97
CA ARG A 101 7.26 -2.06 -14.18
C ARG A 101 6.02 -2.47 -14.96
N LYS A 102 4.98 -2.97 -14.27
CA LYS A 102 3.71 -3.39 -14.91
C LYS A 102 2.95 -2.22 -15.53
N LEU A 103 2.87 -1.08 -14.84
CA LEU A 103 2.24 0.13 -15.36
C LEU A 103 2.99 0.66 -16.59
N ARG A 104 4.32 0.74 -16.54
CA ARG A 104 5.13 1.17 -17.69
C ARG A 104 4.93 0.28 -18.90
N SER A 105 4.93 -1.04 -18.69
CA SER A 105 4.65 -2.01 -19.77
C SER A 105 3.24 -1.82 -20.35
N ALA A 106 2.22 -1.69 -19.51
CA ALA A 106 0.84 -1.51 -19.94
C ALA A 106 0.62 -0.20 -20.72
N LEU A 107 1.40 0.83 -20.43
CA LEU A 107 1.35 2.13 -21.10
C LEU A 107 2.37 2.25 -22.25
N ASN A 108 3.09 1.17 -22.59
CA ASN A 108 4.14 1.16 -23.59
C ASN A 108 5.19 2.29 -23.39
N MET A 109 5.54 2.55 -22.12
CA MET A 109 6.53 3.58 -21.80
C MET A 109 7.95 3.09 -22.12
N PRO A 110 8.83 3.97 -22.65
CA PRO A 110 10.21 3.63 -22.91
C PRO A 110 10.96 3.20 -21.65
N ALA A 111 11.70 2.09 -21.73
CA ALA A 111 12.42 1.55 -20.56
C ALA A 111 13.59 2.42 -20.11
N HIS A 112 14.18 3.22 -21.02
CA HIS A 112 15.35 4.07 -20.75
C HIS A 112 15.04 5.32 -19.91
N ILE A 113 13.76 5.70 -19.75
CA ILE A 113 13.38 6.83 -18.89
C ILE A 113 13.53 6.40 -17.44
N ALA A 114 14.30 7.14 -16.67
CA ALA A 114 14.50 6.85 -15.25
C ALA A 114 13.19 6.95 -14.45
N ILE A 115 13.11 6.13 -13.41
CA ILE A 115 12.06 6.24 -12.38
C ILE A 115 12.64 7.15 -11.30
N GLU A 116 11.92 8.15 -10.90
CA GLU A 116 12.33 9.11 -9.88
C GLU A 116 11.32 9.14 -8.72
N LYS A 117 11.82 8.95 -7.50
CA LYS A 117 11.01 9.15 -6.29
C LYS A 117 11.01 10.64 -5.97
N LEU A 118 9.89 11.29 -6.23
CA LEU A 118 9.74 12.74 -6.02
C LEU A 118 9.41 13.10 -4.56
N HIS A 119 8.64 12.22 -3.91
CA HIS A 119 8.23 12.36 -2.53
C HIS A 119 7.89 10.98 -1.96
N GLU A 120 7.73 10.88 -0.64
CA GLU A 120 7.23 9.65 -0.05
C GLU A 120 5.83 9.32 -0.60
N GLY A 121 5.70 8.15 -1.20
CA GLY A 121 4.46 7.71 -1.84
C GLY A 121 4.15 8.35 -3.20
N VAL A 122 5.10 9.10 -3.81
CA VAL A 122 4.94 9.72 -5.13
C VAL A 122 6.18 9.48 -6.00
N TRP A 123 5.99 8.89 -7.17
CA TRP A 123 7.05 8.60 -8.15
C TRP A 123 6.70 9.16 -9.51
N GLN A 124 7.68 9.72 -10.20
CA GLN A 124 7.60 9.91 -11.65
C GLN A 124 8.03 8.59 -12.30
N ILE A 125 7.13 7.96 -13.02
CA ILE A 125 7.35 6.63 -13.59
C ILE A 125 7.67 6.63 -15.08
N GLY A 126 7.64 7.78 -15.72
CA GLY A 126 7.96 7.94 -17.13
C GLY A 126 7.20 9.06 -17.80
N VAL A 127 7.14 8.97 -19.13
CA VAL A 127 6.42 9.93 -20.00
C VAL A 127 5.46 9.16 -20.88
N TYR A 128 4.22 9.62 -20.96
CA TYR A 128 3.19 9.10 -21.86
C TYR A 128 2.54 10.24 -22.62
N LYS A 129 2.47 10.15 -23.94
CA LYS A 129 1.93 11.20 -24.83
C LYS A 129 2.53 12.60 -24.53
N LYS A 130 3.84 12.68 -24.38
CA LYS A 130 4.63 13.90 -24.06
C LYS A 130 4.33 14.51 -22.68
N ARG A 131 3.64 13.81 -21.79
CA ARG A 131 3.34 14.26 -20.43
C ARG A 131 4.00 13.35 -19.41
N ALA A 132 4.52 13.93 -18.35
CA ALA A 132 5.03 13.15 -17.23
C ALA A 132 3.90 12.33 -16.59
N VAL A 133 4.23 11.11 -16.18
CA VAL A 133 3.29 10.23 -15.50
C VAL A 133 3.77 10.00 -14.09
N LEU A 134 2.92 10.35 -13.14
CA LEU A 134 3.13 10.16 -11.72
C LEU A 134 2.35 8.95 -11.25
N LEU A 135 2.96 8.15 -10.41
CA LEU A 135 2.29 7.18 -9.57
C LEU A 135 2.23 7.73 -8.16
N ALA A 136 1.04 7.86 -7.60
CA ALA A 136 0.86 8.28 -6.22
C ALA A 136 0.08 7.22 -5.43
N GLN A 137 0.51 6.90 -4.22
CA GLN A 137 -0.23 6.01 -3.33
C GLN A 137 -1.60 6.58 -2.98
N ARG A 138 -1.67 7.91 -2.84
CA ARG A 138 -2.90 8.68 -2.60
C ARG A 138 -2.80 10.00 -3.32
N ILE A 139 -3.91 10.46 -3.88
CA ILE A 139 -3.96 11.74 -4.60
C ILE A 139 -3.66 12.93 -3.67
N GLU A 140 -4.04 12.82 -2.41
CA GLU A 140 -3.82 13.85 -1.40
C GLU A 140 -2.33 14.18 -1.22
N LEU A 141 -1.44 13.19 -1.44
CA LEU A 141 0.01 13.40 -1.38
C LEU A 141 0.49 14.34 -2.51
N VAL A 142 -0.10 14.22 -3.70
CA VAL A 142 0.22 15.11 -4.82
C VAL A 142 -0.32 16.51 -4.57
N VAL A 143 -1.56 16.62 -4.08
CA VAL A 143 -2.19 17.90 -3.78
C VAL A 143 -1.45 18.63 -2.65
N ALA A 144 -1.17 17.94 -1.54
CA ALA A 144 -0.46 18.53 -0.40
C ALA A 144 0.95 19.02 -0.73
N ASN A 145 1.61 18.36 -1.70
CA ASN A 145 2.97 18.69 -2.12
C ASN A 145 3.02 19.40 -3.48
N ALA A 146 1.87 19.87 -4.00
CA ALA A 146 1.78 20.43 -5.36
C ALA A 146 2.79 21.55 -5.61
N LEU A 147 2.94 22.49 -4.68
CA LEU A 147 3.91 23.58 -4.80
C LEU A 147 5.34 23.02 -4.94
N HIS A 148 5.73 22.10 -4.09
CA HIS A 148 7.05 21.49 -4.14
C HIS A 148 7.27 20.69 -5.44
N LEU A 149 6.29 19.89 -5.84
CA LEU A 149 6.37 19.03 -7.03
C LEU A 149 6.40 19.83 -8.33
N PHE A 150 5.71 20.98 -8.40
CA PHE A 150 5.57 21.76 -9.63
C PHE A 150 6.47 23.00 -9.68
N HIS A 151 6.96 23.55 -8.56
CA HIS A 151 7.85 24.70 -8.52
C HIS A 151 9.26 24.43 -9.07
N GLY A 152 9.72 23.20 -8.96
CA GLY A 152 11.08 22.79 -9.38
C GLY A 152 11.29 22.65 -10.88
N LYS A 153 10.34 23.08 -11.74
CA LYS A 153 10.35 22.90 -13.21
C LYS A 153 10.40 21.45 -13.70
N THR A 154 10.39 20.48 -12.79
CA THR A 154 10.47 19.05 -13.12
C THR A 154 9.15 18.51 -13.62
N LEU A 155 8.05 19.04 -13.11
CA LEU A 155 6.71 18.61 -13.46
C LEU A 155 5.89 19.74 -14.06
N ARG A 156 5.13 19.41 -15.09
CA ARG A 156 4.15 20.34 -15.71
C ARG A 156 2.78 20.14 -15.08
N PRO A 157 1.96 21.19 -14.98
CA PRO A 157 0.59 21.09 -14.43
C PRO A 157 -0.30 20.09 -15.18
N ASP A 158 0.03 19.76 -16.43
CA ASP A 158 -0.69 18.82 -17.28
C ASP A 158 -0.19 17.36 -17.14
N SER A 159 0.64 17.06 -16.13
CA SER A 159 1.10 15.72 -15.83
C SER A 159 -0.04 14.76 -15.51
N TRP A 160 0.11 13.49 -15.91
CA TRP A 160 -0.86 12.45 -15.57
C TRP A 160 -0.59 11.93 -14.16
N VAL A 161 -1.63 11.74 -13.37
CA VAL A 161 -1.52 11.12 -12.04
C VAL A 161 -2.30 9.81 -12.05
N ILE A 162 -1.60 8.72 -11.74
CA ILE A 162 -2.18 7.40 -11.53
C ILE A 162 -2.26 7.18 -10.03
N THR A 163 -3.44 6.86 -9.53
CA THR A 163 -3.66 6.51 -8.13
C THR A 163 -4.53 5.26 -8.05
N PRO A 164 -4.29 4.36 -7.08
CA PRO A 164 -5.08 3.15 -6.91
C PRO A 164 -6.52 3.41 -6.46
N ARG A 165 -6.79 4.61 -5.96
CA ARG A 165 -8.14 5.00 -5.52
C ARG A 165 -8.74 5.94 -6.57
N PRO A 166 -9.88 5.58 -7.18
CA PRO A 166 -10.63 6.57 -7.93
C PRO A 166 -10.93 7.74 -6.99
N LEU A 167 -10.84 8.96 -7.50
CA LEU A 167 -11.32 10.15 -6.79
C LEU A 167 -12.71 9.81 -6.28
N GLY A 168 -12.82 9.57 -4.96
CA GLY A 168 -14.09 9.25 -4.35
C GLY A 168 -15.05 10.38 -4.70
N ARG A 169 -16.23 10.06 -5.20
CA ARG A 169 -17.34 10.97 -5.04
C ARG A 169 -17.30 11.37 -3.56
N THR A 170 -16.98 12.62 -3.29
CA THR A 170 -17.26 13.20 -1.98
C THR A 170 -18.74 12.91 -1.79
N SER A 171 -19.06 12.06 -0.83
CA SER A 171 -20.43 11.87 -0.37
C SER A 171 -20.85 13.19 0.28
N SER A 172 -21.18 14.16 -0.55
CA SER A 172 -22.08 15.24 -0.20
C SER A 172 -23.46 14.70 -0.51
N ASP A 173 -23.95 13.80 0.34
CA ASP A 173 -25.37 13.58 0.50
C ASP A 173 -25.81 14.35 1.74
N PRO A 174 -26.87 15.18 1.56
CA PRO A 174 -27.43 16.03 2.60
C PRO A 174 -28.08 15.21 3.73
#